data_adf865beb6b93ce8130978930b5492d9
#
_entry.id   adf865beb6b93ce8130978930b5492d9
#
_cell.length_a   1.000
_cell.length_b   1.000
_cell.length_c   1.000
_cell.angle_alpha   90.00
_cell.angle_beta   90.00
_cell.angle_gamma   90.00
#
_symmetry.space_group_name_H-M   'P 1'
#
loop_
_entity.id
_entity.type
_entity.pdbx_description
1 polymer ?
#
loop_
_entity_poly.entity_id
_entity_poly.type
_entity_poly.pdbx_seq_one_letter_code
_entity_poly.pdbx_strand_id
1 'polypeptide(L)'
;MNTANAPAEGSVHEWKCELDKANGKWSYYDNGTAWITYTDNFWKSHLGQVVQWVGEILNKEDDMPGTSGEKCSFTECQCKVDGAGYVDAGFSAADAKSDDGSEWGCERVSGTAFNIWDKNPNT
;
A
#
# COMPACT_ATOMS: atom_id res chain seq x y z
N MET A 1 9.09 7.44 10.44
CA MET A 1 9.22 7.69 8.98
C MET A 1 10.31 8.74 8.77
N ASN A 2 11.20 8.52 7.83
CA ASN A 2 12.14 9.58 7.46
C ASN A 2 11.39 10.64 6.63
N THR A 3 11.17 11.80 7.21
CA THR A 3 10.42 12.90 6.57
C THR A 3 11.06 13.40 5.27
N ALA A 4 12.36 13.14 5.04
CA ALA A 4 13.04 13.50 3.80
C ALA A 4 12.53 12.72 2.57
N ASN A 5 11.85 11.58 2.78
CA ASN A 5 11.28 10.74 1.72
C ASN A 5 9.75 10.77 1.69
N ALA A 6 9.12 11.62 2.49
CA ALA A 6 7.67 11.76 2.45
C ALA A 6 7.22 12.38 1.11
N PRO A 7 6.24 11.80 0.42
CA PRO A 7 5.72 12.40 -0.80
C PRO A 7 5.05 13.75 -0.50
N ALA A 8 5.15 14.68 -1.46
CA ALA A 8 4.43 15.95 -1.36
C ALA A 8 2.91 15.70 -1.45
N GLU A 9 2.14 16.52 -0.75
CA GLU A 9 0.69 16.49 -0.83
C GLU A 9 0.21 16.62 -2.28
N GLY A 10 -0.77 15.81 -2.66
CA GLY A 10 -1.31 15.78 -4.02
C GLY A 10 -0.42 15.13 -5.07
N SER A 11 0.77 14.66 -4.71
CA SER A 11 1.64 13.96 -5.66
C SER A 11 1.18 12.53 -5.91
N VAL A 12 1.52 12.02 -7.10
CA VAL A 12 1.27 10.62 -7.49
C VAL A 12 2.57 9.85 -7.42
N HIS A 13 2.57 8.71 -6.73
CA HIS A 13 3.72 7.85 -6.57
C HIS A 13 3.40 6.41 -6.95
N GLU A 14 4.34 5.77 -7.64
CA GLU A 14 4.32 4.32 -7.82
C GLU A 14 5.13 3.66 -6.69
N TRP A 15 4.44 2.95 -5.82
CA TRP A 15 5.06 2.18 -4.76
C TRP A 15 5.17 0.71 -5.17
N LYS A 16 6.36 0.14 -5.00
CA LYS A 16 6.60 -1.27 -5.28
C LYS A 16 7.43 -1.92 -4.17
N CYS A 17 7.04 -3.13 -3.80
CA CYS A 17 7.81 -4.00 -2.93
C CYS A 17 8.07 -5.30 -3.67
N GLU A 18 9.33 -5.71 -3.81
CA GLU A 18 9.71 -6.85 -4.63
C GLU A 18 10.74 -7.73 -3.94
N LEU A 19 10.53 -9.05 -4.02
CA LEU A 19 11.46 -10.05 -3.50
C LEU A 19 12.34 -10.62 -4.62
N ASP A 20 13.64 -10.43 -4.50
CA ASP A 20 14.64 -11.22 -5.21
C ASP A 20 14.87 -12.51 -4.42
N LYS A 21 14.16 -13.56 -4.81
CA LYS A 21 14.18 -14.85 -4.11
C LYS A 21 15.55 -15.51 -4.13
N ALA A 22 16.31 -15.37 -5.21
CA ALA A 22 17.64 -15.98 -5.34
C ALA A 22 18.60 -15.47 -4.27
N ASN A 23 18.50 -14.20 -3.92
CA ASN A 23 19.35 -13.53 -2.92
C ASN A 23 18.66 -13.34 -1.57
N GLY A 24 17.36 -13.64 -1.44
CA GLY A 24 16.59 -13.41 -0.23
C GLY A 24 16.45 -11.92 0.11
N LYS A 25 16.36 -11.08 -0.91
CA LYS A 25 16.40 -9.62 -0.78
C LYS A 25 15.08 -8.99 -1.12
N TRP A 26 14.45 -8.33 -0.16
CA TRP A 26 13.34 -7.41 -0.36
C TRP A 26 13.86 -6.02 -0.74
N SER A 27 13.23 -5.40 -1.71
CA SER A 27 13.51 -4.02 -2.11
C SER A 27 12.21 -3.23 -2.20
N TYR A 28 12.24 -2.02 -1.69
CA TYR A 28 11.12 -1.09 -1.68
C TYR A 28 11.46 0.08 -2.59
N TYR A 29 10.55 0.40 -3.50
CA TYR A 29 10.76 1.40 -4.56
C TYR A 29 9.73 2.51 -4.46
N ASP A 30 10.16 3.72 -4.74
CA ASP A 30 9.32 4.87 -5.04
C ASP A 30 9.67 5.36 -6.45
N ASN A 31 8.68 5.36 -7.34
CA ASN A 31 8.84 5.76 -8.74
C ASN A 31 10.04 5.08 -9.44
N GLY A 32 10.21 3.79 -9.20
CA GLY A 32 11.27 2.99 -9.80
C GLY A 32 12.65 3.09 -9.13
N THR A 33 12.81 3.94 -8.11
CA THR A 33 14.06 4.07 -7.37
C THR A 33 13.99 3.31 -6.05
N ALA A 34 14.90 2.35 -5.85
CA ALA A 34 15.00 1.63 -4.58
C ALA A 34 15.51 2.57 -3.48
N TRP A 35 14.78 2.66 -2.37
CA TRP A 35 15.13 3.52 -1.25
C TRP A 35 15.42 2.76 0.04
N ILE A 36 14.99 1.51 0.14
CA ILE A 36 15.33 0.62 1.24
C ILE A 36 15.42 -0.82 0.76
N THR A 37 16.35 -1.59 1.30
CA THR A 37 16.50 -3.03 1.03
C THR A 37 16.71 -3.78 2.34
N TYR A 38 16.22 -5.02 2.37
CA TYR A 38 16.39 -5.93 3.50
C TYR A 38 16.72 -7.32 2.98
N THR A 39 17.78 -7.94 3.51
CA THR A 39 18.26 -9.25 3.08
C THR A 39 18.24 -10.24 4.23
N ASP A 40 17.62 -11.40 4.04
CA ASP A 40 17.62 -12.52 4.97
C ASP A 40 17.53 -13.83 4.19
N ASN A 41 18.33 -14.81 4.57
CA ASN A 41 18.33 -16.13 3.95
C ASN A 41 16.98 -16.86 4.03
N PHE A 42 16.16 -16.53 5.02
CA PHE A 42 14.78 -17.04 5.15
C PHE A 42 14.00 -16.89 3.85
N TRP A 43 14.11 -15.73 3.19
CA TRP A 43 13.35 -15.40 1.98
C TRP A 43 13.81 -16.11 0.72
N LYS A 44 14.90 -16.86 0.77
CA LYS A 44 15.33 -17.73 -0.35
C LYS A 44 14.41 -18.94 -0.53
N SER A 45 13.76 -19.38 0.54
CA SER A 45 12.90 -20.56 0.57
C SER A 45 11.46 -20.27 0.98
N HIS A 46 11.11 -19.02 1.30
CA HIS A 46 9.78 -18.62 1.73
C HIS A 46 9.28 -17.48 0.87
N LEU A 47 7.98 -17.48 0.59
CA LEU A 47 7.26 -16.43 -0.12
C LEU A 47 6.20 -15.82 0.81
N GLY A 48 5.88 -14.57 0.56
CA GLY A 48 4.70 -13.96 1.17
C GLY A 48 3.43 -14.67 0.69
N GLN A 49 2.49 -14.89 1.60
CA GLN A 49 1.22 -15.53 1.31
C GLN A 49 0.06 -14.55 1.17
N VAL A 50 0.25 -13.34 1.69
CA VAL A 50 -0.77 -12.28 1.70
C VAL A 50 -0.15 -10.99 1.18
N VAL A 51 -0.87 -10.30 0.31
CA VAL A 51 -0.55 -8.95 -0.14
C VAL A 51 -1.68 -8.04 0.30
N GLN A 52 -1.32 -6.92 0.91
CA GLN A 52 -2.26 -5.90 1.38
C GLN A 52 -1.80 -4.52 0.94
N TRP A 53 -2.75 -3.69 0.60
CA TRP A 53 -2.57 -2.26 0.40
C TRP A 53 -3.32 -1.55 1.51
N VAL A 54 -2.62 -0.77 2.32
CA VAL A 54 -3.20 -0.20 3.54
C VAL A 54 -2.81 1.26 3.72
N GLY A 55 -3.71 2.04 4.31
CA GLY A 55 -3.37 3.23 5.04
C GLY A 55 -3.32 2.88 6.52
N GLU A 56 -2.27 3.27 7.20
CA GLU A 56 -2.04 2.97 8.61
C GLU A 56 -1.69 4.25 9.37
N ILE A 57 -2.28 4.40 10.55
CA ILE A 57 -1.95 5.44 11.51
C ILE A 57 -1.49 4.81 12.82
N LEU A 58 -0.59 5.49 13.51
CA LEU A 58 -0.02 4.97 14.76
C LEU A 58 -0.90 5.23 15.98
N ASN A 59 -1.69 6.28 15.95
CA ASN A 59 -2.63 6.60 17.03
C ASN A 59 -3.86 7.33 16.46
N LYS A 60 -4.93 7.38 17.27
CA LYS A 60 -6.22 7.96 16.85
C LYS A 60 -6.21 9.48 16.64
N GLU A 61 -5.17 10.14 17.06
CA GLU A 61 -5.01 11.59 16.93
C GLU A 61 -4.32 11.97 15.62
N ASP A 62 -3.76 10.98 14.91
CA ASP A 62 -3.17 11.18 13.60
C ASP A 62 -4.25 11.09 12.52
N ASP A 63 -4.17 11.97 11.52
CA ASP A 63 -5.11 11.94 10.39
C ASP A 63 -4.69 10.91 9.34
N MET A 64 -5.66 10.20 8.79
CA MET A 64 -5.48 9.36 7.61
C MET A 64 -5.33 10.25 6.38
N PRO A 65 -4.51 9.85 5.38
CA PRO A 65 -4.44 10.59 4.13
C PRO A 65 -5.79 10.72 3.44
N GLY A 66 -6.10 11.92 2.99
CA GLY A 66 -7.33 12.25 2.28
C GLY A 66 -8.49 12.64 3.20
N THR A 67 -9.47 13.27 2.61
CA THR A 67 -10.73 13.67 3.24
C THR A 67 -11.92 13.14 2.44
N SER A 68 -13.13 13.31 2.94
CA SER A 68 -14.34 12.90 2.19
C SER A 68 -14.47 13.59 0.83
N GLY A 69 -13.92 14.79 0.67
CA GLY A 69 -13.94 15.56 -0.60
C GLY A 69 -12.74 15.29 -1.50
N GLU A 70 -11.61 14.90 -0.93
CA GLU A 70 -10.36 14.62 -1.64
C GLU A 70 -9.72 13.34 -1.09
N LYS A 71 -10.22 12.21 -1.55
CA LYS A 71 -9.79 10.89 -1.08
C LYS A 71 -8.38 10.55 -1.58
N CYS A 72 -7.63 9.83 -0.76
CA CYS A 72 -6.37 9.22 -1.19
C CYS A 72 -6.67 7.97 -2.01
N SER A 73 -6.18 7.91 -3.23
CA SER A 73 -6.49 6.82 -4.18
C SER A 73 -5.31 5.90 -4.38
N PHE A 74 -5.60 4.59 -4.35
CA PHE A 74 -4.70 3.53 -4.81
C PHE A 74 -5.25 3.00 -6.12
N THR A 75 -4.44 3.05 -7.18
CA THR A 75 -4.83 2.63 -8.52
C THR A 75 -3.83 1.64 -9.08
N GLU A 76 -4.24 0.86 -10.08
CA GLU A 76 -3.38 -0.11 -10.76
C GLU A 76 -2.70 -1.09 -9.78
N CYS A 77 -3.41 -1.48 -8.72
CA CYS A 77 -2.90 -2.41 -7.72
C CYS A 77 -2.66 -3.79 -8.32
N GLN A 78 -1.41 -4.23 -8.25
CA GLN A 78 -0.98 -5.53 -8.78
C GLN A 78 -0.13 -6.28 -7.77
N CYS A 79 -0.14 -7.60 -7.86
CA CYS A 79 0.77 -8.46 -7.11
C CYS A 79 1.54 -9.37 -8.07
N LYS A 80 2.76 -9.74 -7.69
CA LYS A 80 3.58 -10.67 -8.46
C LYS A 80 3.43 -12.08 -7.89
N VAL A 81 2.98 -12.98 -8.74
CA VAL A 81 2.87 -14.40 -8.39
C VAL A 81 4.13 -15.11 -8.84
N ASP A 82 4.67 -16.00 -7.98
CA ASP A 82 5.88 -16.77 -8.28
C ASP A 82 5.71 -17.54 -9.59
N GLY A 83 6.62 -17.31 -10.53
CA GLY A 83 6.62 -17.94 -11.85
C GLY A 83 5.66 -17.33 -12.88
N ALA A 84 4.83 -16.36 -12.53
CA ALA A 84 3.80 -15.83 -13.44
C ALA A 84 3.92 -14.32 -13.74
N GLY A 85 4.72 -13.56 -13.00
CA GLY A 85 4.82 -12.10 -13.13
C GLY A 85 3.70 -11.35 -12.41
N TYR A 86 3.46 -10.09 -12.79
CA TYR A 86 2.44 -9.25 -12.17
C TYR A 86 1.04 -9.59 -12.67
N VAL A 87 0.10 -9.67 -11.74
CA VAL A 87 -1.33 -9.87 -12.00
C VAL A 87 -2.13 -8.81 -11.26
N ASP A 88 -3.30 -8.46 -11.77
CA ASP A 88 -4.19 -7.52 -11.12
C ASP A 88 -4.63 -8.05 -9.75
N ALA A 89 -4.79 -7.14 -8.79
CA ALA A 89 -5.16 -7.48 -7.42
C ALA A 89 -6.50 -8.25 -7.33
N GLY A 90 -7.45 -7.92 -8.20
CA GLY A 90 -8.74 -8.61 -8.26
C GLY A 90 -9.62 -8.34 -7.04
N PHE A 91 -9.65 -7.10 -6.52
CA PHE A 91 -10.46 -6.75 -5.36
C PHE A 91 -11.94 -7.03 -5.57
N SER A 92 -12.56 -7.67 -4.59
CA SER A 92 -14.01 -7.72 -4.43
C SER A 92 -14.49 -6.61 -3.50
N ALA A 93 -15.80 -6.38 -3.43
CA ALA A 93 -16.37 -5.41 -2.50
C ALA A 93 -16.07 -5.73 -1.02
N ALA A 94 -15.92 -7.02 -0.69
CA ALA A 94 -15.60 -7.49 0.66
C ALA A 94 -14.14 -7.25 1.07
N ASP A 95 -13.25 -6.94 0.13
CA ASP A 95 -11.83 -6.70 0.40
C ASP A 95 -11.54 -5.30 0.92
N ALA A 96 -12.42 -4.33 0.65
CA ALA A 96 -12.31 -2.96 1.15
C ALA A 96 -12.80 -2.91 2.60
N LYS A 97 -11.89 -2.76 3.54
CA LYS A 97 -12.19 -2.80 4.97
C LYS A 97 -11.54 -1.64 5.71
N SER A 98 -12.23 -1.16 6.72
CA SER A 98 -11.72 -0.20 7.70
C SER A 98 -11.89 -0.81 9.09
N ASP A 99 -10.89 -0.67 9.95
CA ASP A 99 -10.95 -1.15 11.34
C ASP A 99 -11.96 -0.35 12.16
N ASP A 100 -12.11 0.92 11.85
CA ASP A 100 -13.15 1.78 12.43
C ASP A 100 -13.82 2.59 11.32
N GLY A 101 -14.94 2.09 10.84
CA GLY A 101 -15.70 2.73 9.75
C GLY A 101 -16.37 4.04 10.14
N SER A 102 -16.41 4.43 11.43
CA SER A 102 -16.89 5.74 11.87
C SER A 102 -15.82 6.82 11.71
N GLU A 103 -14.56 6.45 11.84
CA GLU A 103 -13.41 7.37 11.76
C GLU A 103 -12.79 7.39 10.36
N TRP A 104 -12.65 6.22 9.75
CA TRP A 104 -11.93 6.10 8.48
C TRP A 104 -12.78 5.44 7.40
N GLY A 105 -12.66 5.97 6.19
CA GLY A 105 -13.31 5.42 5.01
C GLY A 105 -12.39 4.55 4.20
N CYS A 106 -12.97 3.48 3.65
CA CYS A 106 -12.34 2.65 2.63
C CYS A 106 -13.43 2.23 1.65
N GLU A 107 -13.19 2.42 0.36
CA GLU A 107 -14.13 2.01 -0.68
C GLU A 107 -13.43 1.38 -1.88
N ARG A 108 -14.00 0.31 -2.38
CA ARG A 108 -13.57 -0.29 -3.64
C ARG A 108 -14.05 0.60 -4.80
N VAL A 109 -13.13 0.90 -5.72
CA VAL A 109 -13.44 1.58 -6.99
C VAL A 109 -13.56 0.56 -8.14
N SER A 110 -12.62 -0.39 -8.19
CA SER A 110 -12.57 -1.44 -9.21
C SER A 110 -11.82 -2.65 -8.68
N GLY A 111 -11.59 -3.66 -9.52
CA GLY A 111 -10.76 -4.81 -9.16
C GLY A 111 -9.30 -4.47 -8.91
N THR A 112 -8.84 -3.27 -9.28
CA THR A 112 -7.44 -2.83 -9.13
C THR A 112 -7.30 -1.49 -8.40
N ALA A 113 -8.39 -0.92 -7.88
CA ALA A 113 -8.37 0.41 -7.29
C ALA A 113 -9.29 0.52 -6.08
N PHE A 114 -8.85 1.29 -5.10
CA PHE A 114 -9.64 1.66 -3.92
C PHE A 114 -9.24 3.03 -3.40
N ASN A 115 -10.10 3.62 -2.59
CA ASN A 115 -9.85 4.89 -1.93
C ASN A 115 -9.87 4.72 -0.41
N ILE A 116 -9.07 5.54 0.27
CA ILE A 116 -9.12 5.71 1.71
C ILE A 116 -9.24 7.19 2.06
N TRP A 117 -9.79 7.50 3.21
CA TRP A 117 -9.89 8.88 3.70
C TRP A 117 -10.17 8.95 5.18
N ASP A 118 -9.85 10.10 5.78
CA ASP A 118 -10.30 10.44 7.13
C ASP A 118 -11.70 11.05 7.05
N LYS A 119 -12.62 10.58 7.87
CA LYS A 119 -14.00 11.10 7.95
C LYS A 119 -14.11 12.28 8.90
N ASN A 120 -13.22 12.37 9.85
CA ASN A 120 -13.22 13.37 10.91
C ASN A 120 -11.82 13.98 11.11
N PRO A 121 -11.21 14.58 10.06
CA PRO A 121 -9.86 15.11 10.18
C PRO A 121 -9.77 16.17 11.28
N ASN A 122 -8.67 16.16 12.03
CA ASN A 122 -8.41 17.09 13.13
C ASN A 122 -8.08 18.52 12.67
N THR A 123 -7.91 18.71 11.40
CA THR A 123 -7.52 19.99 10.79
C THR A 123 -8.64 20.60 9.97
#